data_aa5f0b208d80a50af855a6c5ae347372
#
_entry.id   aa5f0b208d80a50af855a6c5ae347372
#
_cell.length_a   1.000
_cell.length_b   1.000
_cell.length_c   1.000
_cell.angle_alpha   90.00
_cell.angle_beta   90.00
_cell.angle_gamma   90.00
#
_symmetry.space_group_name_H-M   'P 1'
#
loop_
_entity.id
_entity.type
_entity.pdbx_description
1 polymer ?
#
loop_
_entity_poly.entity_id
_entity_poly.type
_entity_poly.pdbx_seq_one_letter_code
_entity_poly.pdbx_strand_id
1 'polypeptide(L)'
;AVARAQVKQAQAALNSAKTQLNKTTIESPVKGVIAQKQIESGEMASVGKPVAKIVQLSPIEFKGSISTTELSQVKVGQKAVVKVDSYPNKTFTGRVSILAPTVNPSNRGLKVTVQLANEELLLKPGMFANSTILVDRLTDVLVIPKAAVRGEDGTKRVLVVKDGIVKSKEIEIGPSNNNQVVIYEGLELGEKVIVRGPANLQPGTEVKITEWGDA
;
A
#
# COMPACT_ATOMS: atom_id res chain seq x y z
N ALA A 1 -20.98 -62.53 17.35
CA ALA A 1 -21.44 -61.15 17.75
C ALA A 1 -20.64 -60.64 18.93
N VAL A 2 -20.46 -61.37 20.04
CA VAL A 2 -19.77 -60.96 21.26
C VAL A 2 -18.29 -60.55 21.01
N ALA A 3 -17.52 -61.36 20.31
CA ALA A 3 -16.11 -61.06 20.02
C ALA A 3 -15.90 -59.76 19.22
N ARG A 4 -16.80 -59.47 18.27
CA ARG A 4 -16.78 -58.17 17.54
C ARG A 4 -17.08 -56.98 18.44
N ALA A 5 -18.00 -57.14 19.40
CA ALA A 5 -18.27 -56.07 20.38
C ALA A 5 -17.10 -55.82 21.30
N GLN A 6 -16.39 -56.84 21.76
CA GLN A 6 -15.20 -56.76 22.57
C GLN A 6 -14.04 -56.07 21.82
N VAL A 7 -13.82 -56.40 20.54
CA VAL A 7 -12.83 -55.71 19.70
C VAL A 7 -13.14 -54.23 19.55
N LYS A 8 -14.40 -53.90 19.30
CA LYS A 8 -14.86 -52.50 19.17
C LYS A 8 -14.66 -51.72 20.48
N GLN A 9 -14.95 -52.36 21.63
CA GLN A 9 -14.74 -51.75 22.93
C GLN A 9 -13.23 -51.51 23.23
N ALA A 10 -12.39 -52.51 22.96
CA ALA A 10 -10.94 -52.39 23.11
C ALA A 10 -10.36 -51.29 22.20
N GLN A 11 -10.86 -51.21 20.95
CA GLN A 11 -10.46 -50.14 20.03
C GLN A 11 -10.89 -48.75 20.52
N ALA A 12 -12.06 -48.60 21.08
CA ALA A 12 -12.53 -47.37 21.69
C ALA A 12 -11.67 -46.93 22.87
N ALA A 13 -11.29 -47.88 23.74
CA ALA A 13 -10.41 -47.67 24.87
C ALA A 13 -9.00 -47.21 24.41
N LEU A 14 -8.46 -47.88 23.41
CA LEU A 14 -7.16 -47.51 22.81
C LEU A 14 -7.19 -46.10 22.22
N ASN A 15 -8.25 -45.73 21.47
CA ASN A 15 -8.39 -44.42 20.90
C ASN A 15 -8.50 -43.33 21.99
N SER A 16 -9.22 -43.62 23.08
CA SER A 16 -9.28 -42.74 24.25
C SER A 16 -7.93 -42.52 24.88
N ALA A 17 -7.16 -43.59 25.10
CA ALA A 17 -5.81 -43.51 25.68
C ALA A 17 -4.85 -42.73 24.74
N LYS A 18 -4.91 -42.93 23.43
CA LYS A 18 -4.15 -42.16 22.45
C LYS A 18 -4.53 -40.68 22.47
N THR A 19 -5.79 -40.37 22.59
CA THR A 19 -6.26 -38.96 22.68
C THR A 19 -5.75 -38.30 23.96
N GLN A 20 -5.73 -39.02 25.09
CA GLN A 20 -5.17 -38.48 26.32
C GLN A 20 -3.66 -38.26 26.21
N LEU A 21 -2.93 -39.21 25.62
CA LEU A 21 -1.49 -39.04 25.37
C LEU A 21 -1.20 -37.84 24.45
N ASN A 22 -1.97 -37.66 23.37
CA ASN A 22 -1.79 -36.50 22.47
C ASN A 22 -2.04 -35.17 23.17
N LYS A 23 -2.90 -35.13 24.18
CA LYS A 23 -3.15 -33.92 24.98
C LYS A 23 -2.00 -33.55 25.93
N THR A 24 -1.06 -34.45 26.17
CA THR A 24 0.13 -34.16 26.99
C THR A 24 1.20 -33.38 26.21
N THR A 25 1.11 -33.34 24.89
CA THR A 25 1.99 -32.57 24.03
C THR A 25 1.18 -31.42 23.40
N ILE A 26 1.62 -30.18 23.61
CA ILE A 26 0.98 -29.00 23.06
C ILE A 26 1.85 -28.50 21.90
N GLU A 27 1.30 -28.57 20.70
CA GLU A 27 1.96 -28.09 19.49
C GLU A 27 1.29 -26.84 18.93
N SER A 28 2.10 -25.97 18.31
CA SER A 28 1.57 -24.79 17.65
C SER A 28 0.85 -25.19 16.36
N PRO A 29 -0.40 -24.79 16.14
CA PRO A 29 -1.10 -25.03 14.88
C PRO A 29 -0.63 -24.11 13.74
N VAL A 30 0.21 -23.11 14.04
CA VAL A 30 0.69 -22.11 13.08
C VAL A 30 2.20 -21.94 13.19
N LYS A 31 2.84 -21.59 12.08
CA LYS A 31 4.25 -21.16 12.07
C LYS A 31 4.32 -19.72 12.61
N GLY A 32 5.25 -19.47 13.53
CA GLY A 32 5.38 -18.14 14.09
C GLY A 32 6.46 -18.05 15.15
N VAL A 33 6.51 -16.89 15.83
CA VAL A 33 7.45 -16.60 16.92
C VAL A 33 6.64 -16.51 18.21
N ILE A 34 7.18 -17.07 19.27
CA ILE A 34 6.58 -16.94 20.62
C ILE A 34 6.75 -15.49 21.07
N ALA A 35 5.66 -14.75 21.12
CA ALA A 35 5.65 -13.37 21.62
C ALA A 35 5.62 -13.31 23.14
N GLN A 36 4.98 -14.28 23.77
CA GLN A 36 4.86 -14.36 25.23
C GLN A 36 4.68 -15.82 25.65
N LYS A 37 5.46 -16.24 26.62
CA LYS A 37 5.31 -17.48 27.36
C LYS A 37 4.46 -17.17 28.59
N GLN A 38 3.43 -17.96 28.86
CA GLN A 38 2.46 -17.72 29.94
C GLN A 38 2.46 -18.82 31.01
N ILE A 39 3.35 -19.78 30.90
CA ILE A 39 3.52 -20.87 31.84
C ILE A 39 5.01 -21.15 32.06
N GLU A 40 5.42 -21.39 33.29
CA GLU A 40 6.79 -21.77 33.61
C GLU A 40 6.94 -23.29 33.82
N SER A 41 8.18 -23.77 33.72
CA SER A 41 8.46 -25.20 33.99
C SER A 41 8.15 -25.50 35.43
N GLY A 42 7.39 -26.57 35.66
CA GLY A 42 6.93 -26.97 37.00
C GLY A 42 5.52 -26.43 37.36
N GLU A 43 4.97 -25.53 36.58
CA GLU A 43 3.58 -25.07 36.78
C GLU A 43 2.55 -26.05 36.21
N MET A 44 1.40 -26.10 36.86
CA MET A 44 0.27 -26.93 36.39
C MET A 44 -0.45 -26.27 35.21
N ALA A 45 -0.44 -26.92 34.06
CA ALA A 45 -1.23 -26.55 32.93
C ALA A 45 -2.69 -26.98 33.14
N SER A 46 -3.62 -26.02 33.03
CA SER A 46 -5.05 -26.30 33.17
C SER A 46 -5.76 -26.10 31.82
N VAL A 47 -6.79 -26.89 31.59
CA VAL A 47 -7.61 -26.77 30.37
C VAL A 47 -8.20 -25.36 30.27
N GLY A 48 -8.04 -24.74 29.10
CA GLY A 48 -8.52 -23.38 28.83
C GLY A 48 -7.58 -22.25 29.24
N LYS A 49 -6.48 -22.52 29.92
CA LYS A 49 -5.42 -21.49 30.14
C LYS A 49 -4.48 -21.43 28.96
N PRO A 50 -4.20 -20.22 28.42
CA PRO A 50 -3.19 -20.05 27.37
C PRO A 50 -1.80 -20.33 27.94
N VAL A 51 -0.98 -21.10 27.22
CA VAL A 51 0.39 -21.44 27.60
C VAL A 51 1.44 -20.58 26.91
N ALA A 52 1.12 -20.11 25.70
CA ALA A 52 1.97 -19.22 24.93
C ALA A 52 1.14 -18.40 23.94
N LYS A 53 1.64 -17.21 23.61
CA LYS A 53 1.12 -16.38 22.52
C LYS A 53 2.09 -16.45 21.35
N ILE A 54 1.62 -16.98 20.23
CA ILE A 54 2.39 -17.10 18.99
C ILE A 54 1.91 -16.04 18.03
N VAL A 55 2.85 -15.36 17.37
CA VAL A 55 2.59 -14.32 16.39
C VAL A 55 3.22 -14.73 15.07
N GLN A 56 2.42 -14.74 14.02
CA GLN A 56 2.89 -14.92 12.66
C GLN A 56 3.44 -13.59 12.17
N LEU A 57 4.73 -13.54 11.86
CA LEU A 57 5.41 -12.33 11.41
C LEU A 57 5.59 -12.27 9.89
N SER A 58 5.42 -13.37 9.18
CA SER A 58 5.49 -13.43 7.72
C SER A 58 4.39 -14.35 7.17
N PRO A 59 3.53 -13.88 6.27
CA PRO A 59 3.37 -12.49 5.87
C PRO A 59 2.86 -11.61 7.01
N ILE A 60 3.15 -10.31 6.96
CA ILE A 60 2.60 -9.32 7.90
C ILE A 60 1.59 -8.41 7.18
N GLU A 61 0.63 -7.90 7.94
CA GLU A 61 -0.41 -7.02 7.42
C GLU A 61 -0.22 -5.59 7.92
N PHE A 62 -0.21 -4.63 6.98
CA PHE A 62 -0.41 -3.23 7.27
C PHE A 62 -1.90 -2.91 7.14
N LYS A 63 -2.47 -2.29 8.18
CA LYS A 63 -3.87 -1.86 8.20
C LYS A 63 -3.93 -0.34 8.21
N GLY A 64 -4.48 0.23 7.16
CA GLY A 64 -4.63 1.67 6.99
C GLY A 64 -6.05 2.06 6.64
N SER A 65 -6.24 3.35 6.38
CA SER A 65 -7.51 3.91 5.91
C SER A 65 -7.26 4.82 4.72
N ILE A 66 -8.09 4.72 3.70
CA ILE A 66 -8.09 5.61 2.53
C ILE A 66 -9.36 6.46 2.55
N SER A 67 -9.29 7.64 1.92
CA SER A 67 -10.46 8.50 1.73
C SER A 67 -11.47 7.87 0.79
N THR A 68 -12.76 8.15 1.03
CA THR A 68 -13.83 7.72 0.13
C THR A 68 -13.72 8.33 -1.26
N THR A 69 -13.07 9.48 -1.41
CA THR A 69 -12.82 10.14 -2.70
C THR A 69 -11.83 9.37 -3.58
N GLU A 70 -10.96 8.57 -2.97
CA GLU A 70 -9.94 7.76 -3.68
C GLU A 70 -10.39 6.32 -3.92
N LEU A 71 -11.54 5.94 -3.35
CA LEU A 71 -12.03 4.56 -3.36
C LEU A 71 -12.19 3.98 -4.77
N SER A 72 -12.66 4.77 -5.73
CA SER A 72 -12.88 4.31 -7.11
C SER A 72 -11.60 3.87 -7.82
N GLN A 73 -10.45 4.35 -7.36
CA GLN A 73 -9.14 4.08 -7.95
C GLN A 73 -8.43 2.90 -7.30
N VAL A 74 -8.82 2.51 -6.07
CA VAL A 74 -8.13 1.46 -5.32
C VAL A 74 -8.81 0.10 -5.51
N LYS A 75 -8.01 -0.91 -5.88
CA LYS A 75 -8.46 -2.29 -6.11
C LYS A 75 -7.56 -3.29 -5.38
N VAL A 76 -8.16 -4.42 -5.02
CA VAL A 76 -7.39 -5.57 -4.49
C VAL A 76 -6.37 -6.02 -5.54
N GLY A 77 -5.16 -6.37 -5.10
CA GLY A 77 -4.03 -6.78 -5.94
C GLY A 77 -3.07 -5.65 -6.33
N GLN A 78 -3.46 -4.38 -6.20
CA GLN A 78 -2.56 -3.26 -6.50
C GLN A 78 -1.32 -3.26 -5.61
N LYS A 79 -0.20 -2.83 -6.18
CA LYS A 79 1.05 -2.66 -5.45
C LYS A 79 0.94 -1.52 -4.45
N ALA A 80 1.52 -1.72 -3.28
CA ALA A 80 1.63 -0.70 -2.25
C ALA A 80 3.07 -0.65 -1.73
N VAL A 81 3.57 0.56 -1.50
CA VAL A 81 4.86 0.81 -0.87
C VAL A 81 4.59 1.29 0.54
N VAL A 82 5.14 0.59 1.52
CA VAL A 82 4.98 0.90 2.94
C VAL A 82 6.30 1.42 3.48
N LYS A 83 6.26 2.58 4.11
CA LYS A 83 7.37 3.18 4.85
C LYS A 83 7.05 3.12 6.33
N VAL A 84 7.98 2.61 7.11
CA VAL A 84 7.85 2.44 8.56
C VAL A 84 8.78 3.42 9.25
N ASP A 85 8.29 4.13 10.25
CA ASP A 85 9.05 5.18 10.94
C ASP A 85 10.32 4.64 11.59
N SER A 86 10.30 3.38 12.04
CA SER A 86 11.47 2.70 12.61
C SER A 86 12.58 2.39 11.61
N TYR A 87 12.29 2.45 10.30
CA TYR A 87 13.24 2.15 9.22
C TYR A 87 13.12 3.20 8.09
N PRO A 88 13.53 4.46 8.33
CA PRO A 88 13.29 5.57 7.41
C PRO A 88 13.94 5.40 6.02
N ASN A 89 15.04 4.64 5.96
CA ASN A 89 15.79 4.39 4.72
C ASN A 89 15.39 3.09 4.01
N LYS A 90 14.41 2.32 4.56
CA LYS A 90 13.89 1.10 3.94
C LYS A 90 12.45 1.30 3.51
N THR A 91 12.12 0.78 2.34
CA THR A 91 10.76 0.69 1.83
C THR A 91 10.37 -0.76 1.71
N PHE A 92 9.17 -1.08 2.14
CA PHE A 92 8.61 -2.42 2.07
C PHE A 92 7.53 -2.45 1.01
N THR A 93 7.59 -3.40 0.11
CA THR A 93 6.60 -3.52 -0.97
C THR A 93 5.61 -4.63 -0.63
N GLY A 94 4.34 -4.34 -0.82
CA GLY A 94 3.26 -5.28 -0.62
C GLY A 94 2.18 -5.16 -1.69
N ARG A 95 1.06 -5.81 -1.43
CA ARG A 95 -0.15 -5.72 -2.26
C ARG A 95 -1.37 -5.51 -1.39
N VAL A 96 -2.32 -4.74 -1.91
CA VAL A 96 -3.65 -4.62 -1.32
C VAL A 96 -4.30 -6.00 -1.31
N SER A 97 -4.57 -6.54 -0.13
CA SER A 97 -5.18 -7.87 0.06
C SER A 97 -6.67 -7.76 0.35
N ILE A 98 -7.08 -6.76 1.11
CA ILE A 98 -8.47 -6.59 1.52
C ILE A 98 -8.85 -5.10 1.46
N LEU A 99 -10.01 -4.83 0.87
CA LEU A 99 -10.74 -3.58 1.00
C LEU A 99 -12.00 -3.86 1.83
N ALA A 100 -12.19 -3.13 2.92
CA ALA A 100 -13.38 -3.32 3.75
C ALA A 100 -14.65 -2.97 2.94
N PRO A 101 -15.74 -3.72 3.08
CA PRO A 101 -16.97 -3.42 2.35
C PRO A 101 -17.74 -2.22 2.94
N THR A 102 -17.30 -1.70 4.09
CA THR A 102 -17.97 -0.63 4.82
C THR A 102 -17.04 0.51 5.14
N VAL A 103 -17.55 1.73 5.02
CA VAL A 103 -16.86 2.96 5.41
C VAL A 103 -17.04 3.18 6.91
N ASN A 104 -16.00 3.60 7.59
CA ASN A 104 -16.07 3.98 9.00
C ASN A 104 -16.71 5.39 9.11
N PRO A 105 -17.85 5.53 9.81
CA PRO A 105 -18.56 6.80 9.92
C PRO A 105 -17.76 7.90 10.62
N SER A 106 -16.87 7.52 11.56
CA SER A 106 -16.13 8.48 12.40
C SER A 106 -15.06 9.23 11.62
N ASN A 107 -14.39 8.59 10.65
CA ASN A 107 -13.31 9.20 9.87
C ASN A 107 -13.58 9.22 8.36
N ARG A 108 -14.77 8.80 7.92
CA ARG A 108 -15.17 8.67 6.51
C ARG A 108 -14.14 7.92 5.66
N GLY A 109 -13.41 7.04 6.29
CA GLY A 109 -12.35 6.25 5.66
C GLY A 109 -12.75 4.82 5.43
N LEU A 110 -12.22 4.21 4.38
CA LEU A 110 -12.33 2.80 4.09
C LEU A 110 -11.08 2.09 4.60
N LYS A 111 -11.24 1.03 5.39
CA LYS A 111 -10.10 0.23 5.83
C LYS A 111 -9.52 -0.56 4.66
N VAL A 112 -8.20 -0.45 4.53
CA VAL A 112 -7.40 -1.19 3.55
C VAL A 112 -6.39 -2.04 4.30
N THR A 113 -6.24 -3.28 3.87
CA THR A 113 -5.18 -4.17 4.35
C THR A 113 -4.20 -4.41 3.22
N VAL A 114 -2.93 -4.16 3.49
CA VAL A 114 -1.82 -4.46 2.59
C VAL A 114 -1.03 -5.60 3.18
N GLN A 115 -0.84 -6.67 2.42
CA GLN A 115 -0.02 -7.80 2.79
C GLN A 115 1.41 -7.58 2.32
N LEU A 116 2.37 -7.77 3.24
CA LEU A 116 3.79 -7.60 2.99
C LEU A 116 4.55 -8.90 3.29
N ALA A 117 5.53 -9.21 2.48
CA ALA A 117 6.55 -10.19 2.85
C ALA A 117 7.44 -9.58 3.94
N ASN A 118 7.80 -10.40 4.93
CA ASN A 118 8.64 -9.98 6.06
C ASN A 118 9.66 -11.09 6.37
N GLU A 119 10.47 -11.42 5.37
CA GLU A 119 11.42 -12.53 5.47
C GLU A 119 12.52 -12.27 6.49
N GLU A 120 12.99 -11.01 6.57
CA GLU A 120 13.97 -10.57 7.55
C GLU A 120 13.38 -10.38 8.98
N LEU A 121 12.09 -10.57 9.16
CA LEU A 121 11.35 -10.37 10.43
C LEU A 121 11.56 -8.99 11.08
N LEU A 122 11.87 -7.98 10.28
CA LEU A 122 12.10 -6.60 10.72
C LEU A 122 10.80 -5.91 11.14
N LEU A 123 9.73 -6.17 10.40
CA LEU A 123 8.42 -5.60 10.69
C LEU A 123 7.78 -6.35 11.86
N LYS A 124 7.29 -5.58 12.84
CA LYS A 124 6.63 -6.13 14.03
C LYS A 124 5.24 -5.53 14.20
N PRO A 125 4.27 -6.30 14.70
CA PRO A 125 2.96 -5.76 15.05
C PRO A 125 3.06 -4.57 16.00
N GLY A 126 2.25 -3.54 15.78
CA GLY A 126 2.26 -2.31 16.58
C GLY A 126 3.19 -1.21 16.07
N MET A 127 3.94 -1.42 15.00
CA MET A 127 4.72 -0.36 14.36
C MET A 127 3.80 0.59 13.59
N PHE A 128 4.12 1.89 13.63
CA PHE A 128 3.48 2.89 12.79
C PHE A 128 4.13 2.89 11.40
N ALA A 129 3.27 3.04 10.39
CA ALA A 129 3.70 3.05 9.00
C ALA A 129 2.76 3.87 8.13
N ASN A 130 3.30 4.39 7.03
CA ASN A 130 2.56 5.05 5.97
C ASN A 130 2.62 4.20 4.71
N SER A 131 1.51 4.11 3.98
CA SER A 131 1.44 3.34 2.74
C SER A 131 1.01 4.22 1.57
N THR A 132 1.70 4.07 0.46
CA THR A 132 1.33 4.64 -0.83
C THR A 132 0.89 3.50 -1.74
N ILE A 133 -0.36 3.52 -2.17
CA ILE A 133 -0.92 2.54 -3.11
C ILE A 133 -0.73 3.08 -4.52
N LEU A 134 -0.19 2.24 -5.41
CA LEU A 134 -0.05 2.57 -6.82
C LEU A 134 -1.37 2.23 -7.51
N VAL A 135 -2.14 3.27 -7.82
CA VAL A 135 -3.48 3.12 -8.41
C VAL A 135 -3.42 2.94 -9.91
N ASP A 136 -2.47 3.65 -10.57
CA ASP A 136 -2.25 3.55 -12.01
C ASP A 136 -0.78 3.81 -12.35
N ARG A 137 -0.34 3.29 -13.50
CA ARG A 137 0.96 3.57 -14.08
C ARG A 137 0.73 3.92 -15.54
N LEU A 138 0.77 5.20 -15.83
CA LEU A 138 0.73 5.68 -17.19
C LEU A 138 2.14 5.54 -17.80
N THR A 139 2.21 4.93 -18.97
CA THR A 139 3.43 4.83 -19.78
C THR A 139 3.20 5.61 -21.07
N ASP A 140 4.29 6.13 -21.65
CA ASP A 140 4.27 6.85 -22.91
C ASP A 140 3.34 8.09 -22.92
N VAL A 141 3.30 8.80 -21.80
CA VAL A 141 2.53 10.03 -21.63
C VAL A 141 3.43 11.25 -21.53
N LEU A 142 2.99 12.34 -22.13
CA LEU A 142 3.68 13.62 -22.00
C LEU A 142 3.38 14.21 -20.61
N VAL A 143 4.41 14.58 -19.89
CA VAL A 143 4.29 15.22 -18.58
C VAL A 143 5.02 16.56 -18.56
N ILE A 144 4.46 17.52 -17.85
CA ILE A 144 5.10 18.81 -17.59
C ILE A 144 5.05 19.14 -16.10
N PRO A 145 5.96 20.00 -15.60
CA PRO A 145 5.86 20.54 -14.25
C PRO A 145 4.52 21.25 -14.03
N LYS A 146 3.84 20.98 -12.93
CA LYS A 146 2.54 21.60 -12.59
C LYS A 146 2.60 23.12 -12.55
N ALA A 147 3.77 23.68 -12.19
CA ALA A 147 4.03 25.11 -12.18
C ALA A 147 3.99 25.79 -13.57
N ALA A 148 4.07 25.01 -14.65
CA ALA A 148 3.96 25.52 -16.00
C ALA A 148 2.51 25.72 -16.48
N VAL A 149 1.55 25.06 -15.81
CA VAL A 149 0.12 25.15 -16.17
C VAL A 149 -0.44 26.45 -15.65
N ARG A 150 -1.05 27.21 -16.55
CA ARG A 150 -1.72 28.49 -16.28
C ARG A 150 -3.20 28.38 -16.64
N GLY A 151 -4.00 29.28 -16.12
CA GLY A 151 -5.44 29.42 -16.43
C GLY A 151 -6.33 29.15 -15.22
N GLU A 152 -7.31 30.03 -15.09
CA GLU A 152 -8.46 29.97 -14.20
C GLU A 152 -9.69 29.68 -15.08
N ASP A 153 -10.81 29.27 -14.51
CA ASP A 153 -12.09 29.11 -15.20
C ASP A 153 -12.17 28.07 -16.35
N GLY A 154 -11.65 26.87 -16.08
CA GLY A 154 -11.95 25.71 -16.93
C GLY A 154 -11.00 25.50 -18.11
N THR A 155 -10.38 26.53 -18.67
CA THR A 155 -9.42 26.39 -19.78
C THR A 155 -7.98 26.39 -19.24
N LYS A 156 -7.28 25.28 -19.41
CA LYS A 156 -5.86 25.17 -19.02
C LYS A 156 -4.97 25.53 -20.22
N ARG A 157 -3.91 26.28 -19.95
CA ARG A 157 -2.97 26.78 -20.97
C ARG A 157 -1.53 26.64 -20.48
N VAL A 158 -0.63 26.55 -21.43
CA VAL A 158 0.82 26.63 -21.20
C VAL A 158 1.43 27.67 -22.11
N LEU A 159 2.55 28.24 -21.69
CA LEU A 159 3.35 29.10 -22.56
C LEU A 159 4.51 28.26 -23.13
N VAL A 160 4.61 28.20 -24.43
CA VAL A 160 5.70 27.53 -25.15
C VAL A 160 6.58 28.56 -25.86
N VAL A 161 7.85 28.25 -26.03
CA VAL A 161 8.76 29.05 -26.85
C VAL A 161 8.97 28.37 -28.18
N LYS A 162 8.61 29.06 -29.25
CA LYS A 162 8.87 28.63 -30.63
C LYS A 162 9.59 29.78 -31.37
N ASP A 163 10.75 29.50 -31.92
CA ASP A 163 11.61 30.47 -32.64
C ASP A 163 11.92 31.75 -31.82
N GLY A 164 12.12 31.60 -30.50
CA GLY A 164 12.40 32.69 -29.59
C GLY A 164 11.16 33.52 -29.19
N ILE A 165 9.97 33.16 -29.64
CA ILE A 165 8.72 33.88 -29.39
C ILE A 165 7.82 33.03 -28.50
N VAL A 166 7.22 33.67 -27.50
CA VAL A 166 6.24 33.04 -26.60
C VAL A 166 4.92 32.84 -27.29
N LYS A 167 4.38 31.64 -27.25
CA LYS A 167 3.04 31.31 -27.70
C LYS A 167 2.22 30.68 -26.58
N SER A 168 0.92 30.99 -26.52
CA SER A 168 -0.01 30.32 -25.62
C SER A 168 -0.65 29.13 -26.33
N LYS A 169 -0.62 27.96 -25.73
CA LYS A 169 -1.34 26.78 -26.21
C LYS A 169 -2.36 26.33 -25.16
N GLU A 170 -3.55 26.02 -25.62
CA GLU A 170 -4.54 25.32 -24.79
C GLU A 170 -4.15 23.87 -24.67
N ILE A 171 -4.36 23.31 -23.49
CA ILE A 171 -3.99 21.94 -23.17
C ILE A 171 -5.13 21.22 -22.47
N GLU A 172 -5.26 19.94 -22.75
CA GLU A 172 -6.06 19.03 -21.96
C GLU A 172 -5.17 18.29 -20.97
N ILE A 173 -5.50 18.43 -19.67
CA ILE A 173 -4.71 17.85 -18.59
C ILE A 173 -5.32 16.55 -18.10
N GLY A 174 -4.45 15.57 -17.82
CA GLY A 174 -4.77 14.30 -17.20
C GLY A 174 -4.49 14.28 -15.69
N PRO A 175 -4.28 13.10 -15.13
CA PRO A 175 -3.88 12.93 -13.74
C PRO A 175 -2.60 13.71 -13.40
N SER A 176 -2.52 14.17 -12.15
CA SER A 176 -1.34 14.91 -11.68
C SER A 176 -0.85 14.36 -10.35
N ASN A 177 0.44 14.49 -10.11
CA ASN A 177 1.07 14.28 -8.81
C ASN A 177 1.46 15.63 -8.18
N ASN A 178 2.29 15.63 -7.13
CA ASN A 178 2.71 16.85 -6.44
C ASN A 178 3.51 17.81 -7.34
N ASN A 179 4.25 17.29 -8.31
CA ASN A 179 5.19 18.08 -9.11
C ASN A 179 4.83 18.17 -10.59
N GLN A 180 4.14 17.17 -11.15
CA GLN A 180 3.92 17.00 -12.56
C GLN A 180 2.45 16.77 -12.88
N VAL A 181 2.06 17.08 -14.10
CA VAL A 181 0.73 16.82 -14.66
C VAL A 181 0.88 16.17 -16.02
N VAL A 182 0.05 15.18 -16.28
CA VAL A 182 -0.05 14.52 -17.60
C VAL A 182 -0.78 15.45 -18.57
N ILE A 183 -0.31 15.49 -19.80
CA ILE A 183 -0.95 16.21 -20.89
C ILE A 183 -1.52 15.19 -21.86
N TYR A 184 -2.82 15.27 -22.13
CA TYR A 184 -3.47 14.44 -23.10
C TYR A 184 -3.44 15.06 -24.49
N GLU A 185 -3.69 16.39 -24.57
CA GLU A 185 -3.71 17.11 -25.84
C GLU A 185 -3.12 18.52 -25.69
N GLY A 186 -2.69 19.12 -26.82
CA GLY A 186 -2.26 20.51 -26.88
C GLY A 186 -0.75 20.73 -26.86
N LEU A 187 0.07 19.70 -26.55
CA LEU A 187 1.52 19.76 -26.58
C LEU A 187 2.12 18.58 -27.37
N GLU A 188 3.24 18.84 -28.01
CA GLU A 188 4.03 17.83 -28.74
C GLU A 188 5.36 17.56 -28.02
N LEU A 189 5.88 16.35 -28.21
CA LEU A 189 7.17 15.98 -27.64
C LEU A 189 8.28 16.88 -28.20
N GLY A 190 9.11 17.43 -27.29
CA GLY A 190 10.19 18.34 -27.67
C GLY A 190 9.83 19.83 -27.67
N GLU A 191 8.58 20.19 -27.44
CA GLU A 191 8.20 21.60 -27.28
C GLU A 191 8.72 22.17 -25.95
N LYS A 192 9.25 23.40 -26.00
CA LYS A 192 9.85 24.09 -24.88
C LYS A 192 8.79 24.84 -24.06
N VAL A 193 8.44 24.31 -22.90
CA VAL A 193 7.42 24.89 -22.01
C VAL A 193 8.07 25.82 -20.99
N ILE A 194 7.49 27.00 -20.76
CA ILE A 194 7.96 27.96 -19.76
C ILE A 194 7.44 27.57 -18.39
N VAL A 195 8.33 27.12 -17.51
CA VAL A 195 8.03 26.80 -16.11
C VAL A 195 8.14 28.03 -15.23
N ARG A 196 9.17 28.86 -15.45
CA ARG A 196 9.44 30.09 -14.71
C ARG A 196 9.74 31.23 -15.67
N GLY A 197 9.28 32.43 -15.35
CA GLY A 197 9.49 33.64 -16.13
C GLY A 197 8.83 34.85 -15.47
N PRO A 198 9.01 36.05 -16.04
CA PRO A 198 8.35 37.27 -15.55
C PRO A 198 6.83 37.10 -15.43
N ALA A 199 6.23 37.69 -14.38
CA ALA A 199 4.79 37.55 -14.11
C ALA A 199 3.91 38.14 -15.24
N ASN A 200 4.41 39.10 -15.98
CA ASN A 200 3.73 39.80 -17.08
C ASN A 200 4.05 39.23 -18.48
N LEU A 201 4.59 38.01 -18.56
CA LEU A 201 4.94 37.39 -19.84
C LEU A 201 3.67 37.11 -20.67
N GLN A 202 3.59 37.73 -21.83
CA GLN A 202 2.46 37.61 -22.75
C GLN A 202 2.83 36.87 -24.03
N PRO A 203 1.87 36.23 -24.71
CA PRO A 203 2.09 35.69 -26.05
C PRO A 203 2.58 36.80 -27.00
N GLY A 204 3.53 36.45 -27.87
CA GLY A 204 4.18 37.40 -28.78
C GLY A 204 5.46 38.06 -28.24
N THR A 205 5.80 37.87 -26.97
CA THR A 205 7.03 38.40 -26.38
C THR A 205 8.24 37.61 -26.88
N GLU A 206 9.29 38.31 -27.32
CA GLU A 206 10.58 37.68 -27.60
C GLU A 206 11.29 37.34 -26.29
N VAL A 207 11.79 36.11 -26.18
CA VAL A 207 12.49 35.63 -24.98
C VAL A 207 13.77 34.90 -25.32
N LYS A 208 14.75 35.08 -24.45
CA LYS A 208 15.98 34.29 -24.48
C LYS A 208 15.91 33.25 -23.37
N ILE A 209 16.08 31.98 -23.74
CA ILE A 209 16.12 30.89 -22.76
C ILE A 209 17.46 30.95 -22.03
N THR A 210 17.44 31.07 -20.70
CA THR A 210 18.65 31.19 -19.87
C THR A 210 18.99 29.86 -19.17
N GLU A 211 17.97 29.05 -18.91
CA GLU A 211 18.13 27.72 -18.32
C GLU A 211 17.26 26.73 -19.08
N TRP A 212 17.83 25.55 -19.34
CA TRP A 212 17.13 24.42 -19.89
C TRP A 212 17.28 23.24 -18.93
N GLY A 213 16.19 22.61 -18.52
CA GLY A 213 16.19 21.40 -17.71
C GLY A 213 15.29 20.36 -18.36
N ASP A 214 15.74 19.13 -18.40
CA ASP A 214 14.89 18.00 -18.75
C ASP A 214 13.90 17.74 -17.60
N ALA A 215 12.62 17.53 -17.93
CA ALA A 215 11.56 17.30 -16.98
C ALA A 215 11.46 15.84 -16.56
#